data_67da465c51b9cd015bf477ed45beb687
#
_entry.id   67da465c51b9cd015bf477ed45beb687
#
_cell.length_a   1.000
_cell.length_b   1.000
_cell.length_c   1.000
_cell.angle_alpha   90.00
_cell.angle_beta   90.00
_cell.angle_gamma   90.00
#
_symmetry.space_group_name_H-M   'P 1'
#
loop_
_entity.id
_entity.type
_entity.pdbx_description
1 polymer ?
#
loop_
_entity_poly.entity_id
_entity_poly.type
_entity_poly.pdbx_seq_one_letter_code
_entity_poly.pdbx_strand_id
1 'polypeptide(L)'
;MTLNLCVLTPNRIVWDSEVKEIILSTXXNSGQIGVLPNHTPIATAVDIGILRIRLXXNDXXXQWLTMALMGXGFARIGNNEITVLVNDAEKGSDIDPQEAQQTLEIAEANLRKAAGKRQIIEANLALRRAKARVEAINLIXS
;
A
#
# COMPACT_ATOMS: atom_id res chain seq x y z
N MET A 1 3.91 -16.89 -16.60
CA MET A 1 2.63 -16.92 -15.89
C MET A 1 2.48 -15.67 -15.03
N THR A 2 1.31 -15.11 -15.00
CA THR A 2 1.09 -13.82 -14.34
C THR A 2 -0.16 -13.85 -13.48
N LEU A 3 -0.31 -12.77 -12.71
CA LEU A 3 -1.49 -12.50 -11.89
C LEU A 3 -2.18 -11.26 -12.45
N ASN A 4 -3.49 -11.19 -12.27
CA ASN A 4 -4.23 -9.98 -12.57
C ASN A 4 -4.47 -9.24 -11.25
N LEU A 5 -3.93 -8.05 -11.13
CA LEU A 5 -4.07 -7.24 -9.94
C LEU A 5 -5.03 -6.09 -10.19
N CYS A 6 -5.97 -5.92 -9.28
CA CYS A 6 -6.88 -4.78 -9.30
C CYS A 6 -6.88 -4.15 -7.93
N VAL A 7 -6.56 -2.86 -7.85
CA VAL A 7 -6.60 -2.10 -6.60
C VAL A 7 -7.68 -1.04 -6.74
N LEU A 8 -8.66 -1.11 -5.85
CA LEU A 8 -9.85 -0.28 -5.91
C LEU A 8 -9.99 0.57 -4.66
N THR A 9 -10.42 1.79 -4.85
CA THR A 9 -10.92 2.63 -3.76
C THR A 9 -12.38 2.97 -4.06
N PRO A 10 -13.09 3.59 -3.12
CA PRO A 10 -14.48 3.94 -3.41
C PRO A 10 -14.65 4.86 -4.62
N ASN A 11 -13.62 5.62 -4.97
CA ASN A 11 -13.75 6.62 -6.02
C ASN A 11 -13.15 6.21 -7.34
N ARG A 12 -12.24 5.24 -7.35
CA ARG A 12 -11.51 4.98 -8.60
C ARG A 12 -10.79 3.64 -8.57
N ILE A 13 -10.39 3.21 -9.75
CA ILE A 13 -9.49 2.09 -9.92
C ILE A 13 -8.07 2.65 -9.94
N VAL A 14 -7.26 2.23 -8.99
CA VAL A 14 -5.88 2.74 -8.90
C VAL A 14 -4.93 1.90 -9.75
N TRP A 15 -5.20 0.61 -9.87
CA TRP A 15 -4.37 -0.30 -10.65
C TRP A 15 -5.25 -1.40 -11.22
N ASP A 16 -5.02 -1.75 -12.47
CA ASP A 16 -5.77 -2.84 -13.09
C ASP A 16 -4.96 -3.39 -14.25
N SER A 17 -4.03 -4.28 -13.95
CA SER A 17 -3.25 -4.90 -15.01
C SER A 17 -2.53 -6.13 -14.49
N GLU A 18 -1.85 -6.82 -15.39
CA GLU A 18 -1.08 -8.00 -15.06
C GLU A 18 0.19 -7.64 -14.31
N VAL A 19 0.54 -8.48 -13.35
CA VAL A 19 1.76 -8.33 -12.58
C VAL A 19 2.37 -9.72 -12.41
N LYS A 20 3.62 -9.75 -11.98
CA LYS A 20 4.31 -11.01 -11.78
C LYS A 20 4.24 -11.47 -10.33
N GLU A 21 4.23 -10.53 -9.41
CA GLU A 21 4.27 -10.83 -7.98
C GLU A 21 3.86 -9.58 -7.22
N ILE A 22 3.26 -9.77 -6.07
CA ILE A 22 3.06 -8.65 -5.14
C ILE A 22 3.50 -9.03 -3.74
N ILE A 23 3.80 -8.01 -2.94
CA ILE A 23 3.99 -8.15 -1.49
C ILE A 23 3.07 -7.16 -0.84
N LEU A 24 2.22 -7.66 0.06
CA LEU A 24 1.10 -6.90 0.60
C LEU A 24 1.19 -6.86 2.13
N SER A 25 1.03 -5.68 2.72
CA SER A 25 0.96 -5.51 4.17
C SER A 25 -0.40 -5.94 4.67
N THR A 26 -0.37 -6.75 5.74
CA THR A 26 -1.62 -7.26 6.30
C THR A 26 -1.76 -6.83 7.74
N UNK A 27 -2.86 -6.90 8.03
CA UNK A 27 -3.16 -6.48 9.34
C UNK A 27 -2.81 -7.49 10.35
N UNK A 28 -2.54 -8.38 9.98
CA UNK A 28 -2.30 -9.38 10.92
C UNK A 28 -1.02 -9.09 11.54
N ASN A 29 -0.84 -8.81 12.51
CA ASN A 29 0.36 -8.73 13.29
C ASN A 29 1.53 -8.12 12.53
N SER A 30 1.30 -7.07 11.81
CA SER A 30 2.36 -6.38 11.09
C SER A 30 3.04 -7.28 10.06
N GLY A 31 2.32 -8.26 9.56
CA GLY A 31 2.90 -9.17 8.61
C GLY A 31 2.82 -8.69 7.19
N GLN A 32 3.44 -9.48 6.34
CA GLN A 32 3.34 -9.30 4.89
C GLN A 32 3.02 -10.64 4.28
N ILE A 33 2.34 -10.60 3.14
CA ILE A 33 2.24 -11.83 2.34
C ILE A 33 2.77 -11.54 0.94
N GLY A 34 3.50 -12.52 0.43
CA GLY A 34 3.94 -12.49 -0.96
C GLY A 34 3.03 -13.37 -1.79
N VAL A 35 2.65 -12.89 -2.96
CA VAL A 35 1.73 -13.63 -3.81
C VAL A 35 2.37 -13.81 -5.17
N LEU A 36 2.58 -15.08 -5.52
CA LEU A 36 3.06 -15.52 -6.82
C LEU A 36 1.93 -16.23 -7.55
N PRO A 37 2.08 -16.45 -8.86
CA PRO A 37 1.04 -17.22 -9.56
C PRO A 37 0.78 -18.57 -8.90
N ASN A 38 -0.46 -18.99 -8.97
CA ASN A 38 -0.95 -20.24 -8.38
C ASN A 38 -0.98 -20.22 -6.87
N HIS A 39 -0.98 -19.06 -6.26
CA HIS A 39 -1.11 -18.94 -4.82
C HIS A 39 -2.45 -19.50 -4.36
N THR A 40 -2.42 -20.18 -3.22
CA THR A 40 -3.64 -20.71 -2.60
C THR A 40 -4.64 -19.58 -2.36
N PRO A 41 -5.93 -19.82 -2.61
CA PRO A 41 -6.94 -18.80 -2.36
C PRO A 41 -6.98 -18.37 -0.90
N ILE A 42 -6.96 -17.06 -0.67
CA ILE A 42 -7.15 -16.50 0.66
C ILE A 42 -7.88 -15.17 0.58
N ALA A 43 -8.43 -14.77 1.71
CA ALA A 43 -8.96 -13.43 1.90
C ALA A 43 -8.37 -12.90 3.19
N THR A 44 -7.95 -11.64 3.19
CA THR A 44 -7.25 -11.11 4.35
C THR A 44 -7.53 -9.62 4.50
N ALA A 45 -7.42 -9.14 5.73
CA ALA A 45 -7.48 -7.71 5.99
C ALA A 45 -6.16 -7.07 5.55
N VAL A 46 -6.27 -5.85 5.05
CA VAL A 46 -5.13 -5.08 4.57
C VAL A 46 -4.96 -3.87 5.48
N ASP A 47 -3.74 -3.63 5.89
CA ASP A 47 -3.44 -2.51 6.77
C ASP A 47 -2.82 -1.35 5.99
N ILE A 48 -2.74 -0.21 6.63
CA ILE A 48 -1.99 0.92 6.11
C ILE A 48 -0.54 0.49 5.93
N GLY A 49 0.00 0.75 4.75
CA GLY A 49 1.36 0.31 4.48
C GLY A 49 1.65 0.37 3.00
N ILE A 50 2.54 -0.50 2.56
CA ILE A 50 3.03 -0.49 1.20
C ILE A 50 2.60 -1.76 0.48
N LEU A 51 2.11 -1.59 -0.73
CA LEU A 51 1.96 -2.69 -1.68
C LEU A 51 3.13 -2.61 -2.64
N ARG A 52 3.90 -3.68 -2.73
CA ARG A 52 5.00 -3.76 -3.68
C ARG A 52 4.57 -4.64 -4.84
N ILE A 53 4.86 -4.19 -6.05
CA ILE A 53 4.38 -4.83 -7.27
C ILE A 53 5.57 -5.08 -8.18
N ARG A 54 5.74 -6.33 -8.63
CA ARG A 54 6.76 -6.65 -9.62
C ARG A 54 6.08 -6.91 -10.96
N LEU A 55 6.57 -6.23 -11.99
CA LEU A 55 5.95 -6.32 -13.31
C LEU A 55 6.58 -7.40 -14.16
N UNK A 56 5.93 -7.79 -14.94
CA UNK A 56 6.30 -8.79 -15.78
C UNK A 56 7.24 -8.23 -16.72
N UNK A 57 7.99 -7.93 -16.45
CA UNK A 57 8.99 -7.49 -17.25
C UNK A 57 9.80 -8.61 -17.56
N ASN A 58 10.33 -8.43 -18.64
CA ASN A 58 11.24 -9.43 -19.16
C ASN A 58 12.64 -9.33 -18.59
N ASP A 59 12.96 -8.23 -18.05
CA ASP A 59 14.35 -7.97 -17.69
C ASP A 59 14.63 -8.28 -16.25
N UNK A 60 15.65 -8.45 -16.18
CA UNK A 60 16.19 -8.69 -14.94
C UNK A 60 15.93 -7.70 -13.90
N UNK A 61 15.81 -6.93 -14.17
CA UNK A 61 15.55 -6.01 -13.30
C UNK A 61 14.18 -6.12 -12.85
N UNK A 62 13.93 -6.89 -12.41
CA UNK A 62 12.78 -7.01 -11.90
C UNK A 62 12.52 -5.86 -11.19
N GLN A 63 12.02 -5.09 -11.74
CA GLN A 63 11.74 -3.81 -11.15
C GLN A 63 10.49 -3.87 -10.30
N TRP A 64 10.62 -3.35 -9.10
CA TRP A 64 9.51 -3.27 -8.16
C TRP A 64 8.92 -1.88 -8.16
N LEU A 65 7.61 -1.80 -8.26
CA LEU A 65 6.87 -0.57 -8.07
C LEU A 65 6.26 -0.58 -6.68
N THR A 66 5.89 0.60 -6.22
CA THR A 66 5.28 0.73 -4.90
C THR A 66 3.97 1.47 -4.98
N MET A 67 3.12 1.19 -4.02
CA MET A 67 1.86 1.90 -3.86
C MET A 67 1.61 2.08 -2.37
N ALA A 68 1.30 3.30 -1.96
CA ALA A 68 0.93 3.55 -0.58
C ALA A 68 -0.54 3.20 -0.39
N LEU A 69 -0.82 2.32 0.57
CA LEU A 69 -2.19 1.97 0.94
C LEU A 69 -2.51 2.72 2.21
N MET A 70 -3.52 3.57 2.14
CA MET A 70 -3.72 4.55 3.19
C MET A 70 -5.01 4.34 3.96
N GLY A 71 -5.41 3.08 4.02
CA GLY A 71 -6.57 2.76 4.84
C GLY A 71 -6.74 1.27 5.00
N UNK A 72 -7.41 0.91 5.85
CA UNK A 72 -7.72 -0.42 6.09
C UNK A 72 -8.47 -0.90 4.93
N GLY A 73 -8.41 -2.09 4.76
CA GLY A 73 -9.08 -2.66 3.61
C GLY A 73 -9.08 -4.16 3.65
N PHE A 74 -9.19 -4.71 2.46
CA PHE A 74 -9.47 -6.11 2.33
C PHE A 74 -8.89 -6.60 0.99
N ALA A 75 -8.31 -7.79 0.98
CA ALA A 75 -7.76 -8.36 -0.24
C ALA A 75 -8.29 -9.77 -0.43
N ARG A 76 -8.61 -10.10 -1.66
CA ARG A 76 -9.00 -11.44 -2.05
C ARG A 76 -8.06 -11.94 -3.12
N ILE A 77 -7.54 -13.15 -2.94
CA ILE A 77 -6.55 -13.76 -3.82
C ILE A 77 -7.07 -15.13 -4.21
N GLY A 78 -7.06 -15.44 -5.50
CA GLY A 78 -7.45 -16.77 -5.96
C GLY A 78 -7.55 -16.78 -7.47
N ASN A 79 -7.27 -17.94 -8.06
CA ASN A 79 -7.35 -18.12 -9.51
C ASN A 79 -6.48 -17.13 -10.26
N ASN A 80 -5.33 -16.81 -9.70
CA ASN A 80 -4.39 -15.86 -10.30
C ASN A 80 -4.99 -14.47 -10.47
N GLU A 81 -5.93 -14.12 -9.59
CA GLU A 81 -6.50 -12.80 -9.53
C GLU A 81 -6.36 -12.26 -8.13
N ILE A 82 -6.03 -10.99 -8.02
CA ILE A 82 -5.90 -10.31 -6.75
C ILE A 82 -6.75 -9.06 -6.81
N THR A 83 -7.67 -8.92 -5.86
CA THR A 83 -8.47 -7.70 -5.72
C THR A 83 -8.19 -7.11 -4.36
N VAL A 84 -7.75 -5.85 -4.34
CA VAL A 84 -7.47 -5.12 -3.12
C VAL A 84 -8.43 -3.95 -3.05
N LEU A 85 -9.23 -3.90 -1.98
CA LEU A 85 -10.15 -2.79 -1.73
C LEU A 85 -9.66 -2.05 -0.51
N VAL A 86 -9.35 -0.76 -0.68
CA VAL A 86 -8.86 0.07 0.41
C VAL A 86 -9.53 1.44 0.31
N ASN A 87 -9.52 2.18 1.41
CA ASN A 87 -10.14 3.49 1.40
C ASN A 87 -9.42 4.46 0.49
N ASP A 88 -8.10 4.35 0.42
CA ASP A 88 -7.33 5.25 -0.42
C ASP A 88 -6.00 4.58 -0.75
N ALA A 89 -5.48 4.91 -1.93
CA ALA A 89 -4.21 4.36 -2.38
C ALA A 89 -3.60 5.32 -3.38
N GLU A 90 -2.27 5.31 -3.44
CA GLU A 90 -1.55 6.24 -4.29
C GLU A 90 -0.29 5.56 -4.80
N LYS A 91 -0.11 5.55 -6.13
CA LYS A 91 1.13 4.99 -6.68
C LYS A 91 2.32 5.80 -6.22
N GLY A 92 3.41 5.13 -5.87
CA GLY A 92 4.60 5.82 -5.40
C GLY A 92 5.09 6.84 -6.40
N SER A 93 5.00 6.52 -7.70
CA SER A 93 5.45 7.44 -8.74
C SER A 93 4.58 8.69 -8.86
N ASP A 94 3.37 8.67 -8.32
CA ASP A 94 2.46 9.82 -8.36
C ASP A 94 2.60 10.71 -7.13
N ILE A 95 3.33 10.29 -6.12
CA ILE A 95 3.44 11.05 -4.87
C ILE A 95 4.51 12.12 -5.05
N ASP A 96 4.16 13.36 -4.72
CA ASP A 96 5.12 14.46 -4.72
C ASP A 96 6.00 14.35 -3.47
N PRO A 97 7.32 14.13 -3.60
CA PRO A 97 8.15 13.90 -2.42
C PRO A 97 8.17 15.07 -1.45
N GLN A 98 8.16 16.29 -1.97
CA GLN A 98 8.22 17.45 -1.10
C GLN A 98 6.95 17.59 -0.30
N GLU A 99 5.80 17.41 -0.95
CA GLU A 99 4.52 17.50 -0.27
C GLU A 99 4.37 16.36 0.74
N ALA A 100 4.83 15.16 0.38
CA ALA A 100 4.72 14.03 1.30
C ALA A 100 5.56 14.26 2.55
N GLN A 101 6.76 14.83 2.40
CA GLN A 101 7.60 15.11 3.54
C GLN A 101 6.97 16.18 4.43
N GLN A 102 6.39 17.22 3.83
CA GLN A 102 5.71 18.26 4.61
C GLN A 102 4.53 17.70 5.38
N THR A 103 3.75 16.85 4.73
CA THR A 103 2.61 16.23 5.39
C THR A 103 3.06 15.35 6.56
N LEU A 104 4.17 14.63 6.38
CA LEU A 104 4.70 13.84 7.48
C LEU A 104 5.09 14.72 8.66
N GLU A 105 5.76 15.83 8.41
CA GLU A 105 6.17 16.71 9.49
C GLU A 105 4.96 17.30 10.22
N ILE A 106 3.92 17.66 9.46
CA ILE A 106 2.71 18.16 10.08
C ILE A 106 2.03 17.07 10.93
N ALA A 107 2.00 15.84 10.42
CA ALA A 107 1.39 14.76 11.18
C ALA A 107 2.17 14.47 12.47
N GLU A 108 3.49 14.54 12.41
CA GLU A 108 4.32 14.37 13.61
C GLU A 108 4.04 15.46 14.63
N ALA A 109 3.94 16.71 14.16
CA ALA A 109 3.67 17.81 15.05
C ALA A 109 2.27 17.70 15.68
N ASN A 110 1.29 17.29 14.89
CA ASN A 110 -0.06 17.13 15.41
C ASN A 110 -0.13 16.03 16.47
N LEU A 111 0.62 14.95 16.30
CA LEU A 111 0.64 13.91 17.31
C LEU A 111 1.24 14.41 18.61
N ARG A 112 2.30 15.21 18.52
CA ARG A 112 2.90 15.76 19.75
C ARG A 112 1.93 16.66 20.51
N LYS A 113 1.02 17.33 19.80
CA LYS A 113 0.04 18.23 20.42
C LYS A 113 -1.26 17.53 20.79
N ALA A 114 -1.47 16.31 20.35
CA ALA A 114 -2.76 15.66 20.52
C ALA A 114 -3.05 15.45 22.00
N ALA A 115 -4.29 15.72 22.40
CA ALA A 115 -4.73 15.54 23.76
C ALA A 115 -6.05 14.78 23.74
N GLY A 116 -6.15 13.82 24.64
CA GLY A 116 -7.34 13.01 24.73
C GLY A 116 -7.30 11.85 23.73
N LYS A 117 -8.06 10.83 24.07
CA LYS A 117 -8.00 9.56 23.36
C LYS A 117 -8.33 9.70 21.89
N ARG A 118 -9.39 10.45 21.59
CA ARG A 118 -9.84 10.56 20.20
C ARG A 118 -8.82 11.27 19.33
N GLN A 119 -8.27 12.38 19.82
CA GLN A 119 -7.26 13.11 19.05
C GLN A 119 -6.02 12.28 18.84
N ILE A 120 -5.61 11.53 19.85
CA ILE A 120 -4.42 10.70 19.73
C ILE A 120 -4.63 9.60 18.69
N ILE A 121 -5.81 8.97 18.69
CA ILE A 121 -6.11 7.94 17.71
C ILE A 121 -6.07 8.53 16.30
N GLU A 122 -6.71 9.67 16.10
CA GLU A 122 -6.76 10.31 14.78
C GLU A 122 -5.36 10.74 14.33
N ALA A 123 -4.57 11.28 15.26
CA ALA A 123 -3.23 11.72 14.92
C ALA A 123 -2.33 10.56 14.56
N ASN A 124 -2.47 9.44 15.27
CA ASN A 124 -1.71 8.25 14.92
C ASN A 124 -2.06 7.71 13.56
N LEU A 125 -3.34 7.71 13.20
CA LEU A 125 -3.74 7.27 11.86
C LEU A 125 -3.16 8.18 10.79
N ALA A 126 -3.23 9.49 11.01
CA ALA A 126 -2.68 10.43 10.04
C ALA A 126 -1.17 10.21 9.88
N LEU A 127 -0.48 9.95 10.98
CA LEU A 127 0.95 9.69 10.93
C LEU A 127 1.26 8.42 10.16
N ARG A 128 0.50 7.35 10.40
CA ARG A 128 0.74 6.11 9.67
C ARG A 128 0.53 6.29 8.17
N ARG A 129 -0.51 7.04 7.77
CA ARG A 129 -0.73 7.31 6.35
C ARG A 129 0.40 8.12 5.75
N ALA A 130 0.86 9.13 6.47
CA ALA A 130 1.95 9.96 5.97
C ALA A 130 3.24 9.17 5.84
N LYS A 131 3.51 8.28 6.80
CA LYS A 131 4.70 7.43 6.72
C LYS A 131 4.63 6.48 5.52
N ALA A 132 3.45 5.94 5.24
CA ALA A 132 3.32 5.02 4.10
C ALA A 132 3.67 5.73 2.80
N ARG A 133 3.24 6.98 2.64
CA ARG A 133 3.55 7.73 1.42
C ARG A 133 5.04 7.98 1.27
N VAL A 134 5.69 8.39 2.34
CA VAL A 134 7.13 8.64 2.28
C VAL A 134 7.87 7.32 2.03
N GLU A 135 7.45 6.25 2.66
CA GLU A 135 8.08 4.95 2.45
C GLU A 135 7.92 4.49 1.00
N ALA A 136 6.75 4.72 0.41
CA ALA A 136 6.54 4.31 -0.99
C ALA A 136 7.53 5.01 -1.91
N ILE A 137 7.79 6.29 -1.67
CA ILE A 137 8.76 7.02 -2.48
C ILE A 137 10.17 6.48 -2.26
N ASN A 138 10.53 6.24 -1.00
CA ASN A 138 11.90 5.83 -0.68
C ASN A 138 12.23 4.46 -1.23
N LEU A 139 11.25 3.57 -1.31
CA LEU A 139 11.49 2.24 -1.85
C LEU A 139 11.70 2.25 -3.36
N ILE A 140 11.24 3.25 -4.06
CA ILE A 140 11.53 3.38 -5.49
C ILE A 140 13.02 3.55 -5.74
N UNK A 141 13.43 4.15 -4.98
CA UNK A 141 14.76 4.49 -5.10
C UNK A 141 15.68 3.43 -4.73
N SER A 142 15.23 2.51 -4.38
CA SER A 142 16.07 1.38 -4.05
C SER A 142 15.88 0.22 -5.07
#